data_fe1eb632c2cc999f8d02fde9a328cb2c
#
_entry.id   fe1eb632c2cc999f8d02fde9a328cb2c
#
_cell.length_a   1.000
_cell.length_b   1.000
_cell.length_c   1.000
_cell.angle_alpha   90.00
_cell.angle_beta   90.00
_cell.angle_gamma   90.00
#
_symmetry.space_group_name_H-M   'P 1'
#
loop_
_entity.id
_entity.type
_entity.pdbx_description
1 polymer ?
#
loop_
_entity_poly.entity_id
_entity_poly.type
_entity_poly.pdbx_seq_one_letter_code
_entity_poly.pdbx_strand_id
1 'polypeptide(L)'
;MAKFFVGFIIFAYSPIRNPDMQEVMLTIGWADLKSFLSVGYILFVIVTIAVIIHDKREPVKALSWIIVISLLPVVGFVFYIVFGRNHRKQKLFNRKELHDLEQIDALSRQQIYEINHPSLLHKSEISDHRDTITLLLNSNKALLTVHNRVRVLNDGAETFDEIRRALRQARESIHMEYYIIEDDELGREIADILIAKAAEGVEVRLIYDDFGSLLGLPKDFVVRMERAHIRCIPFNPVVPLLSLVMNHRDHRKIVVIDGKVAYTGG
;
A
#
# COMPACT_ATOMS: atom_id res chain seq x y z
N MET A 1 -39.81 -8.15 20.52
CA MET A 1 -39.31 -9.52 20.28
C MET A 1 -40.09 -10.59 21.07
N ALA A 2 -40.27 -10.49 22.37
CA ALA A 2 -40.99 -11.51 23.18
C ALA A 2 -42.43 -11.81 22.72
N LYS A 3 -43.22 -10.82 22.32
CA LYS A 3 -44.61 -11.03 21.84
C LYS A 3 -44.71 -11.80 20.51
N PHE A 4 -43.68 -11.70 19.64
CA PHE A 4 -43.63 -12.43 18.37
C PHE A 4 -43.32 -13.93 18.59
N PHE A 5 -42.43 -14.24 19.51
CA PHE A 5 -42.06 -15.62 19.84
C PHE A 5 -43.19 -16.36 20.56
N VAL A 6 -43.90 -15.67 21.46
CA VAL A 6 -45.06 -16.21 22.15
C VAL A 6 -46.22 -16.49 21.19
N GLY A 7 -46.44 -15.61 20.17
CA GLY A 7 -47.46 -15.84 19.14
C GLY A 7 -47.16 -17.09 18.30
N PHE A 8 -45.90 -17.35 17.96
CA PHE A 8 -45.49 -18.53 17.19
C PHE A 8 -45.61 -19.84 17.98
N ILE A 9 -45.31 -19.80 19.29
CA ILE A 9 -45.44 -20.99 20.19
C ILE A 9 -46.90 -21.29 20.46
N ILE A 10 -47.79 -20.30 20.65
CA ILE A 10 -49.23 -20.49 20.85
C ILE A 10 -49.87 -21.05 19.56
N PHE A 11 -49.39 -20.64 18.38
CA PHE A 11 -49.87 -21.17 17.09
C PHE A 11 -49.54 -22.65 16.91
N ALA A 12 -48.35 -23.10 17.36
CA ALA A 12 -47.94 -24.51 17.23
C ALA A 12 -48.76 -25.46 18.18
N TYR A 13 -49.44 -24.90 19.15
CA TYR A 13 -50.15 -25.71 20.17
C TYR A 13 -51.69 -25.59 20.15
N SER A 14 -52.28 -24.70 19.32
CA SER A 14 -53.72 -24.52 19.23
C SER A 14 -54.29 -25.32 18.03
N PRO A 15 -55.21 -26.27 18.24
CA PRO A 15 -55.83 -27.00 17.16
C PRO A 15 -56.88 -26.10 16.47
N ILE A 16 -56.47 -25.20 15.61
CA ILE A 16 -57.40 -24.45 14.75
C ILE A 16 -57.88 -25.42 13.69
N ARG A 17 -59.14 -25.84 13.82
CA ARG A 17 -59.78 -26.88 13.03
C ARG A 17 -60.32 -26.37 11.66
N ASN A 18 -60.15 -25.07 11.36
CA ASN A 18 -60.60 -24.46 10.11
C ASN A 18 -59.42 -24.20 9.14
N PRO A 19 -59.33 -24.91 8.02
CA PRO A 19 -58.21 -24.80 7.06
C PRO A 19 -58.12 -23.37 6.49
N ASP A 20 -59.23 -22.67 6.27
CA ASP A 20 -59.22 -21.28 5.75
C ASP A 20 -58.58 -20.30 6.72
N MET A 21 -58.77 -20.47 8.01
CA MET A 21 -58.15 -19.64 9.05
C MET A 21 -56.66 -19.90 9.18
N GLN A 22 -56.19 -21.13 8.94
CA GLN A 22 -54.76 -21.44 8.92
C GLN A 22 -54.07 -20.81 7.74
N GLU A 23 -54.67 -20.80 6.58
CA GLU A 23 -54.10 -20.21 5.35
C GLU A 23 -54.02 -18.68 5.46
N VAL A 24 -55.06 -18.03 6.06
CA VAL A 24 -55.07 -16.57 6.33
C VAL A 24 -54.00 -16.20 7.35
N MET A 25 -53.84 -16.95 8.44
CA MET A 25 -52.81 -16.67 9.45
C MET A 25 -51.38 -16.88 8.93
N LEU A 26 -51.16 -17.89 8.09
CA LEU A 26 -49.89 -18.13 7.41
C LEU A 26 -49.57 -16.96 6.44
N THR A 27 -50.51 -16.50 5.64
CA THR A 27 -50.32 -15.39 4.73
C THR A 27 -50.02 -14.06 5.43
N ILE A 28 -50.70 -13.77 6.57
CA ILE A 28 -50.40 -12.60 7.40
C ILE A 28 -48.98 -12.72 7.99
N GLY A 29 -48.62 -13.86 8.56
CA GLY A 29 -47.29 -14.09 9.12
C GLY A 29 -46.15 -13.95 8.06
N TRP A 30 -46.39 -14.42 6.85
CA TRP A 30 -45.43 -14.26 5.74
C TRP A 30 -45.33 -12.80 5.26
N ALA A 31 -46.43 -12.03 5.25
CA ALA A 31 -46.43 -10.62 4.88
C ALA A 31 -45.64 -9.79 5.91
N ASP A 32 -45.88 -10.04 7.22
CA ASP A 32 -45.15 -9.36 8.28
C ASP A 32 -43.65 -9.71 8.27
N LEU A 33 -43.31 -10.98 8.05
CA LEU A 33 -41.92 -11.42 7.94
C LEU A 33 -41.21 -10.75 6.74
N LYS A 34 -41.84 -10.68 5.58
CA LYS A 34 -41.31 -9.99 4.40
C LYS A 34 -41.09 -8.50 4.67
N SER A 35 -42.06 -7.86 5.33
CA SER A 35 -41.95 -6.44 5.70
C SER A 35 -40.79 -6.19 6.65
N PHE A 36 -40.64 -7.02 7.66
CA PHE A 36 -39.53 -6.97 8.62
C PHE A 36 -38.16 -7.16 7.94
N LEU A 37 -38.08 -8.17 7.07
CA LEU A 37 -36.85 -8.43 6.29
C LEU A 37 -36.50 -7.27 5.36
N SER A 38 -37.53 -6.65 4.72
CA SER A 38 -37.33 -5.50 3.83
C SER A 38 -36.79 -4.27 4.60
N VAL A 39 -37.35 -3.98 5.76
CA VAL A 39 -36.87 -2.87 6.62
C VAL A 39 -35.43 -3.15 7.10
N GLY A 40 -35.15 -4.37 7.57
CA GLY A 40 -33.82 -4.78 7.97
C GLY A 40 -32.79 -4.67 6.85
N TYR A 41 -33.19 -5.03 5.62
CA TYR A 41 -32.39 -4.88 4.42
C TYR A 41 -32.04 -3.43 4.12
N ILE A 42 -33.03 -2.55 4.14
CA ILE A 42 -32.84 -1.11 3.88
C ILE A 42 -31.88 -0.51 4.92
N LEU A 43 -32.10 -0.83 6.21
CA LEU A 43 -31.24 -0.36 7.28
C LEU A 43 -29.81 -0.86 7.13
N PHE A 44 -29.62 -2.13 6.77
CA PHE A 44 -28.30 -2.71 6.50
C PHE A 44 -27.56 -1.99 5.37
N VAL A 45 -28.25 -1.69 4.27
CA VAL A 45 -27.69 -0.95 3.12
C VAL A 45 -27.29 0.47 3.55
N ILE A 46 -28.17 1.18 4.25
CA ILE A 46 -27.90 2.55 4.73
C ILE A 46 -26.67 2.59 5.65
N VAL A 47 -26.60 1.68 6.63
CA VAL A 47 -25.47 1.60 7.56
C VAL A 47 -24.18 1.29 6.81
N THR A 48 -24.22 0.38 5.84
CA THR A 48 -23.03 0.03 5.06
C THR A 48 -22.56 1.20 4.19
N ILE A 49 -23.47 1.94 3.58
CA ILE A 49 -23.14 3.16 2.83
C ILE A 49 -22.50 4.20 3.74
N ALA A 50 -23.07 4.43 4.93
CA ALA A 50 -22.51 5.36 5.90
C ALA A 50 -21.06 4.97 6.31
N VAL A 51 -20.79 3.67 6.51
CA VAL A 51 -19.46 3.15 6.80
C VAL A 51 -18.49 3.41 5.64
N ILE A 52 -18.92 3.21 4.39
CA ILE A 52 -18.08 3.46 3.21
C ILE A 52 -17.71 4.93 3.09
N ILE A 53 -18.67 5.83 3.31
CA ILE A 53 -18.45 7.28 3.27
C ILE A 53 -17.51 7.71 4.40
N HIS A 54 -17.68 7.16 5.60
CA HIS A 54 -16.84 7.49 6.75
C HIS A 54 -15.38 7.04 6.58
N ASP A 55 -15.13 5.99 5.84
CA ASP A 55 -13.79 5.40 5.60
C ASP A 55 -12.85 6.30 4.74
N LYS A 56 -13.27 7.54 4.44
CA LYS A 56 -12.51 8.60 3.73
C LYS A 56 -11.77 8.14 2.46
N ARG A 57 -12.42 7.33 1.64
CA ARG A 57 -11.83 6.79 0.41
C ARG A 57 -11.93 7.75 -0.77
N GLU A 58 -11.14 7.44 -1.80
CA GLU A 58 -11.30 8.07 -3.11
C GLU A 58 -12.77 7.99 -3.56
N PRO A 59 -13.39 9.10 -3.97
CA PRO A 59 -14.82 9.15 -4.28
C PRO A 59 -15.27 8.09 -5.30
N VAL A 60 -14.46 7.83 -6.31
CA VAL A 60 -14.75 6.84 -7.36
C VAL A 60 -14.85 5.43 -6.80
N LYS A 61 -13.92 5.05 -5.91
CA LYS A 61 -13.94 3.73 -5.25
C LYS A 61 -15.12 3.58 -4.29
N ALA A 62 -15.45 4.65 -3.57
CA ALA A 62 -16.60 4.66 -2.69
C ALA A 62 -17.92 4.48 -3.47
N LEU A 63 -18.11 5.21 -4.58
CA LEU A 63 -19.26 5.06 -5.46
C LEU A 63 -19.37 3.65 -6.04
N SER A 64 -18.25 3.06 -6.49
CA SER A 64 -18.26 1.69 -7.02
C SER A 64 -18.74 0.68 -5.98
N TRP A 65 -18.27 0.79 -4.73
CA TRP A 65 -18.74 -0.08 -3.65
C TRP A 65 -20.20 0.16 -3.26
N ILE A 66 -20.65 1.41 -3.26
CA ILE A 66 -22.06 1.75 -3.00
C ILE A 66 -22.97 1.09 -4.05
N ILE A 67 -22.61 1.15 -5.33
CA ILE A 67 -23.36 0.50 -6.41
C ILE A 67 -23.39 -1.02 -6.22
N VAL A 68 -22.24 -1.65 -5.97
CA VAL A 68 -22.17 -3.11 -5.77
C VAL A 68 -23.01 -3.57 -4.59
N ILE A 69 -22.98 -2.86 -3.46
CA ILE A 69 -23.76 -3.21 -2.26
C ILE A 69 -25.24 -2.92 -2.45
N SER A 70 -25.60 -1.88 -3.20
CA SER A 70 -27.00 -1.59 -3.51
C SER A 70 -27.63 -2.64 -4.41
N LEU A 71 -26.85 -3.25 -5.32
CA LEU A 71 -27.32 -4.32 -6.23
C LEU A 71 -27.27 -5.70 -5.56
N LEU A 72 -26.25 -5.99 -4.81
CA LEU A 72 -25.97 -7.29 -4.19
C LEU A 72 -25.53 -7.11 -2.72
N PRO A 73 -26.43 -6.78 -1.81
CA PRO A 73 -26.07 -6.29 -0.47
C PRO A 73 -25.28 -7.29 0.37
N VAL A 74 -25.70 -8.55 0.44
CA VAL A 74 -25.00 -9.56 1.25
C VAL A 74 -23.67 -9.93 0.59
N VAL A 75 -23.67 -10.24 -0.69
CA VAL A 75 -22.47 -10.59 -1.45
C VAL A 75 -21.53 -9.41 -1.54
N GLY A 76 -22.03 -8.23 -1.89
CA GLY A 76 -21.26 -6.99 -1.97
C GLY A 76 -20.65 -6.59 -0.63
N PHE A 77 -21.33 -6.80 0.49
CA PHE A 77 -20.79 -6.54 1.81
C PHE A 77 -19.64 -7.49 2.18
N VAL A 78 -19.78 -8.78 1.89
CA VAL A 78 -18.69 -9.75 2.09
C VAL A 78 -17.48 -9.37 1.23
N PHE A 79 -17.70 -9.05 -0.05
CA PHE A 79 -16.64 -8.56 -0.95
C PHE A 79 -16.04 -7.25 -0.44
N TYR A 80 -16.83 -6.33 0.09
CA TYR A 80 -16.34 -5.09 0.68
C TYR A 80 -15.44 -5.32 1.89
N ILE A 81 -15.80 -6.26 2.79
CA ILE A 81 -14.94 -6.60 3.95
C ILE A 81 -13.62 -7.21 3.48
N VAL A 82 -13.67 -8.14 2.54
CA VAL A 82 -12.49 -8.88 2.06
C VAL A 82 -11.59 -7.97 1.22
N PHE A 83 -12.15 -7.20 0.32
CA PHE A 83 -11.43 -6.45 -0.72
C PHE A 83 -11.48 -4.94 -0.52
N GLY A 84 -12.49 -4.47 0.16
CA GLY A 84 -12.74 -3.06 0.42
C GLY A 84 -11.87 -2.49 1.55
N ARG A 85 -11.49 -3.21 2.59
CA ARG A 85 -10.85 -2.70 3.79
C ARG A 85 -9.35 -3.01 3.84
N ASN A 86 -8.53 -1.98 3.79
CA ASN A 86 -7.06 -2.09 3.83
C ASN A 86 -6.52 -2.04 5.28
N HIS A 87 -7.11 -2.83 6.18
CA HIS A 87 -6.82 -2.77 7.63
C HIS A 87 -5.40 -3.19 8.03
N ARG A 88 -4.72 -4.01 7.24
CA ARG A 88 -3.40 -4.53 7.62
C ARG A 88 -2.25 -3.55 7.42
N LYS A 89 -2.33 -2.66 6.42
CA LYS A 89 -1.21 -1.76 6.10
C LYS A 89 -1.10 -0.55 7.03
N GLN A 90 -2.19 0.00 7.53
CA GLN A 90 -2.15 1.18 8.41
C GLN A 90 -1.50 0.93 9.77
N LYS A 91 -1.56 -0.29 10.34
CA LYS A 91 -1.03 -0.56 11.68
C LYS A 91 0.49 -0.79 11.76
N LEU A 92 1.10 -1.28 10.69
CA LEU A 92 2.55 -1.61 10.67
C LEU A 92 3.44 -0.39 10.40
N PHE A 93 2.95 0.59 9.65
CA PHE A 93 3.69 1.81 9.31
C PHE A 93 3.57 2.92 10.36
N ASN A 94 2.50 2.94 11.17
CA ASN A 94 2.14 4.10 11.98
C ASN A 94 3.11 4.50 13.10
N ARG A 95 3.95 3.64 13.67
CA ARG A 95 4.80 4.04 14.80
C ARG A 95 6.15 4.58 14.40
N LYS A 96 6.85 3.91 13.49
CA LYS A 96 8.16 4.37 13.01
C LYS A 96 8.00 5.55 12.06
N GLU A 97 7.02 5.46 11.17
CA GLU A 97 6.66 6.51 10.21
C GLU A 97 6.26 7.82 10.89
N LEU A 98 5.49 7.77 12.00
CA LEU A 98 5.14 8.99 12.76
C LEU A 98 6.36 9.68 13.34
N HIS A 99 7.30 8.93 13.92
CA HIS A 99 8.51 9.52 14.48
C HIS A 99 9.43 10.10 13.39
N ASP A 100 9.61 9.38 12.29
CA ASP A 100 10.40 9.83 11.15
C ASP A 100 9.74 11.06 10.47
N LEU A 101 8.41 11.08 10.36
CA LEU A 101 7.65 12.21 9.83
C LEU A 101 7.75 13.45 10.74
N GLU A 102 7.72 13.28 12.06
CA GLU A 102 7.91 14.39 13.01
C GLU A 102 9.31 15.02 12.88
N GLN A 103 10.35 14.20 12.73
CA GLN A 103 11.71 14.68 12.51
C GLN A 103 11.84 15.41 11.17
N ILE A 104 11.33 14.84 10.09
CA ILE A 104 11.34 15.46 8.76
C ILE A 104 10.56 16.78 8.78
N ASP A 105 9.42 16.83 9.46
CA ASP A 105 8.60 18.03 9.56
C ASP A 105 9.30 19.14 10.38
N ALA A 106 10.01 18.77 11.43
CA ALA A 106 10.82 19.70 12.20
C ALA A 106 11.97 20.31 11.37
N LEU A 107 12.70 19.45 10.64
CA LEU A 107 13.77 19.88 9.72
C LEU A 107 13.22 20.74 8.57
N SER A 108 12.08 20.37 8.01
CA SER A 108 11.42 21.16 6.97
C SER A 108 11.05 22.55 7.44
N ARG A 109 10.46 22.68 8.65
CA ARG A 109 10.15 23.98 9.25
C ARG A 109 11.40 24.80 9.53
N GLN A 110 12.47 24.18 10.01
CA GLN A 110 13.75 24.84 10.20
C GLN A 110 14.30 25.40 8.88
N GLN A 111 14.32 24.62 7.82
CA GLN A 111 14.78 25.06 6.50
C GLN A 111 13.91 26.19 5.92
N ILE A 112 12.59 26.12 6.10
CA ILE A 112 11.69 27.21 5.69
C ILE A 112 12.02 28.49 6.46
N TYR A 113 12.30 28.40 7.76
CA TYR A 113 12.73 29.55 8.55
C TYR A 113 14.04 30.13 8.02
N GLU A 114 15.06 29.29 7.79
CA GLU A 114 16.37 29.71 7.27
C GLU A 114 16.28 30.37 5.89
N ILE A 115 15.46 29.83 4.99
CA ILE A 115 15.20 30.36 3.64
C ILE A 115 14.51 31.71 3.70
N ASN A 116 13.63 31.95 4.71
CA ASN A 116 12.93 33.20 4.90
C ASN A 116 13.77 34.26 5.61
N HIS A 117 14.92 33.89 6.14
CA HIS A 117 15.88 34.81 6.80
C HIS A 117 17.20 34.81 6.03
N PRO A 118 17.33 35.62 4.97
CA PRO A 118 18.47 35.60 4.04
C PRO A 118 19.84 35.85 4.70
N SER A 119 19.87 36.44 5.90
CA SER A 119 21.11 36.61 6.68
C SER A 119 21.79 35.28 7.07
N LEU A 120 21.04 34.16 7.02
CA LEU A 120 21.52 32.81 7.34
C LEU A 120 21.94 32.01 6.10
N LEU A 121 21.52 32.41 4.90
CA LEU A 121 21.79 31.73 3.63
C LEU A 121 22.56 32.66 2.67
N HIS A 122 23.87 32.53 2.64
CA HIS A 122 24.75 33.36 1.80
C HIS A 122 24.90 32.88 0.34
N LYS A 123 24.04 31.98 -0.15
CA LYS A 123 24.16 31.44 -1.52
C LYS A 123 23.09 32.02 -2.46
N SER A 124 23.52 32.79 -3.45
CA SER A 124 22.66 33.36 -4.50
C SER A 124 21.80 32.31 -5.21
N GLU A 125 22.33 31.10 -5.45
CA GLU A 125 21.63 30.00 -6.12
C GLU A 125 20.36 29.54 -5.37
N ILE A 126 20.32 29.63 -4.05
CA ILE A 126 19.15 29.29 -3.26
C ILE A 126 18.08 30.38 -3.35
N SER A 127 18.49 31.65 -3.43
CA SER A 127 17.58 32.79 -3.53
C SER A 127 16.77 32.76 -4.83
N ASP A 128 17.36 32.36 -5.94
CA ASP A 128 16.73 32.31 -7.24
C ASP A 128 15.65 31.22 -7.36
N HIS A 129 15.74 30.18 -6.51
CA HIS A 129 14.81 29.04 -6.48
C HIS A 129 13.95 28.96 -5.21
N ARG A 130 13.92 30.03 -4.42
CA ARG A 130 13.26 30.10 -3.11
C ARG A 130 11.82 29.60 -3.10
N ASP A 131 11.02 30.04 -4.06
CA ASP A 131 9.60 29.69 -4.12
C ASP A 131 9.41 28.20 -4.41
N THR A 132 10.21 27.64 -5.33
CA THR A 132 10.20 26.21 -5.66
C THR A 132 10.64 25.37 -4.46
N ILE A 133 11.71 25.77 -3.78
CA ILE A 133 12.21 25.07 -2.59
C ILE A 133 11.15 25.10 -1.48
N THR A 134 10.56 26.27 -1.21
CA THR A 134 9.51 26.44 -0.21
C THR A 134 8.28 25.61 -0.53
N LEU A 135 7.88 25.54 -1.80
CA LEU A 135 6.78 24.70 -2.26
C LEU A 135 7.07 23.21 -1.98
N LEU A 136 8.24 22.71 -2.34
CA LEU A 136 8.65 21.32 -2.13
C LEU A 136 8.77 20.95 -0.64
N LEU A 137 9.30 21.84 0.18
CA LEU A 137 9.35 21.67 1.63
C LEU A 137 7.95 21.57 2.24
N ASN A 138 7.02 22.43 1.81
CA ASN A 138 5.67 22.46 2.37
C ASN A 138 4.81 21.28 1.88
N SER A 139 4.86 20.97 0.58
CA SER A 139 3.96 19.97 -0.04
C SER A 139 4.46 18.54 0.16
N ASN A 140 5.74 18.30 -0.03
CA ASN A 140 6.31 16.94 -0.08
C ASN A 140 7.26 16.66 1.09
N LYS A 141 7.53 17.65 1.94
CA LYS A 141 8.56 17.57 2.98
C LYS A 141 9.94 17.19 2.40
N ALA A 142 10.18 17.60 1.15
CA ALA A 142 11.44 17.36 0.45
C ALA A 142 12.51 18.30 0.99
N LEU A 143 13.37 17.78 1.86
CA LEU A 143 14.45 18.56 2.48
C LEU A 143 15.45 19.01 1.41
N LEU A 144 15.86 20.28 1.49
CA LEU A 144 16.93 20.81 0.66
C LEU A 144 18.27 20.20 1.10
N THR A 145 18.98 19.64 0.16
CA THR A 145 20.36 19.18 0.37
C THR A 145 21.31 20.00 -0.50
N VAL A 146 22.49 20.24 0.00
CA VAL A 146 23.55 21.03 -0.67
C VAL A 146 24.80 20.17 -0.87
N HIS A 147 25.72 20.64 -1.74
CA HIS A 147 26.96 19.94 -2.08
C HIS A 147 26.74 18.60 -2.81
N ASN A 148 25.64 18.45 -3.52
CA ASN A 148 25.39 17.29 -4.37
C ASN A 148 26.09 17.47 -5.73
N ARG A 149 26.59 16.36 -6.27
CA ARG A 149 27.05 16.27 -7.64
C ARG A 149 26.11 15.35 -8.42
N VAL A 150 25.44 15.88 -9.42
CA VAL A 150 24.53 15.13 -10.27
C VAL A 150 25.16 14.90 -11.64
N ARG A 151 25.02 13.68 -12.15
CA ARG A 151 25.39 13.30 -13.51
C ARG A 151 24.19 12.62 -14.15
N VAL A 152 23.84 13.03 -15.35
CA VAL A 152 22.83 12.36 -16.18
C VAL A 152 23.50 11.24 -16.95
N LEU A 153 22.92 10.04 -16.87
CA LEU A 153 23.30 8.86 -17.65
C LEU A 153 22.21 8.67 -18.71
N ASN A 154 22.59 8.57 -19.98
CA ASN A 154 21.65 8.72 -21.08
C ASN A 154 21.08 7.39 -21.60
N ASP A 155 21.72 6.28 -21.26
CA ASP A 155 21.26 4.95 -21.68
C ASP A 155 21.50 3.88 -20.61
N GLY A 156 20.92 2.69 -20.85
CA GLY A 156 21.00 1.57 -19.91
C GLY A 156 22.42 0.99 -19.81
N ALA A 157 23.18 0.96 -20.90
CA ALA A 157 24.54 0.40 -20.89
C ALA A 157 25.45 1.23 -19.97
N GLU A 158 25.50 2.56 -20.20
CA GLU A 158 26.27 3.47 -19.35
C GLU A 158 25.79 3.39 -17.88
N THR A 159 24.47 3.34 -17.67
CA THR A 159 23.88 3.31 -16.32
C THR A 159 24.30 2.05 -15.56
N PHE A 160 24.18 0.88 -16.18
CA PHE A 160 24.54 -0.36 -15.50
C PHE A 160 26.05 -0.55 -15.37
N ASP A 161 26.86 -0.01 -16.26
CA ASP A 161 28.31 0.02 -16.10
C ASP A 161 28.72 0.83 -14.87
N GLU A 162 28.12 2.00 -14.68
CA GLU A 162 28.37 2.84 -13.49
C GLU A 162 27.84 2.16 -12.21
N ILE A 163 26.66 1.57 -12.24
CA ILE A 163 26.10 0.83 -11.09
C ILE A 163 27.02 -0.33 -10.71
N ARG A 164 27.45 -1.17 -11.67
CA ARG A 164 28.37 -2.29 -11.41
C ARG A 164 29.69 -1.82 -10.80
N ARG A 165 30.24 -0.72 -11.33
CA ARG A 165 31.48 -0.12 -10.79
C ARG A 165 31.29 0.33 -9.34
N ALA A 166 30.21 1.03 -9.05
CA ALA A 166 29.92 1.54 -7.72
C ALA A 166 29.62 0.39 -6.72
N LEU A 167 28.84 -0.62 -7.13
CA LEU A 167 28.56 -1.79 -6.31
C LEU A 167 29.84 -2.53 -5.89
N ARG A 168 30.79 -2.72 -6.83
CA ARG A 168 32.09 -3.35 -6.53
C ARG A 168 32.94 -2.53 -5.57
N GLN A 169 32.73 -1.22 -5.47
CA GLN A 169 33.46 -0.32 -4.57
C GLN A 169 32.78 -0.13 -3.20
N ALA A 170 31.60 -0.67 -3.00
CA ALA A 170 30.85 -0.57 -1.75
C ALA A 170 31.65 -1.12 -0.56
N ARG A 171 31.57 -0.46 0.58
CA ARG A 171 32.31 -0.81 1.81
C ARG A 171 31.43 -1.01 3.03
N GLU A 172 30.27 -0.33 3.11
CA GLU A 172 29.40 -0.31 4.28
C GLU A 172 28.03 -0.90 3.97
N SER A 173 27.35 -0.37 2.92
CA SER A 173 25.98 -0.79 2.62
C SER A 173 25.61 -0.66 1.16
N ILE A 174 24.73 -1.54 0.69
CA ILE A 174 24.07 -1.49 -0.62
C ILE A 174 22.56 -1.64 -0.39
N HIS A 175 21.79 -0.64 -0.75
CA HIS A 175 20.34 -0.68 -0.73
C HIS A 175 19.81 -0.54 -2.15
N MET A 176 19.06 -1.55 -2.61
CA MET A 176 18.47 -1.57 -3.96
C MET A 176 16.96 -1.72 -3.87
N GLU A 177 16.25 -0.96 -4.68
CA GLU A 177 14.80 -0.99 -4.83
C GLU A 177 14.47 -0.97 -6.32
N TYR A 178 13.88 -2.07 -6.82
CA TYR A 178 13.57 -2.22 -8.24
C TYR A 178 12.15 -2.75 -8.46
N TYR A 179 11.49 -2.23 -9.49
CA TYR A 179 10.17 -2.73 -9.90
C TYR A 179 10.24 -4.14 -10.47
N ILE A 180 11.17 -4.37 -11.40
CA ILE A 180 11.37 -5.66 -12.05
C ILE A 180 12.82 -6.10 -11.83
N ILE A 181 12.98 -7.33 -11.38
CA ILE A 181 14.25 -8.06 -11.36
C ILE A 181 14.02 -9.35 -12.13
N GLU A 182 14.90 -9.68 -13.02
CA GLU A 182 14.86 -10.89 -13.83
C GLU A 182 16.13 -11.71 -13.67
N ASP A 183 16.02 -13.03 -13.82
CA ASP A 183 17.16 -13.95 -13.84
C ASP A 183 17.77 -14.06 -15.23
N ASP A 184 18.05 -12.89 -15.82
CA ASP A 184 18.76 -12.75 -17.09
C ASP A 184 20.28 -12.59 -16.87
N GLU A 185 21.04 -12.28 -17.92
CA GLU A 185 22.48 -12.09 -17.84
C GLU A 185 22.86 -10.94 -16.89
N LEU A 186 22.17 -9.80 -17.01
CA LEU A 186 22.39 -8.62 -16.17
C LEU A 186 21.99 -8.87 -14.72
N GLY A 187 20.81 -9.47 -14.49
CA GLY A 187 20.33 -9.77 -13.16
C GLY A 187 21.25 -10.73 -12.41
N ARG A 188 21.78 -11.75 -13.12
CA ARG A 188 22.77 -12.68 -12.54
C ARG A 188 24.09 -12.00 -12.21
N GLU A 189 24.62 -11.16 -13.10
CA GLU A 189 25.85 -10.41 -12.85
C GLU A 189 25.71 -9.50 -11.63
N ILE A 190 24.61 -8.76 -11.53
CA ILE A 190 24.33 -7.91 -10.35
C ILE A 190 24.21 -8.77 -9.07
N ALA A 191 23.49 -9.87 -9.13
CA ALA A 191 23.35 -10.78 -7.99
C ALA A 191 24.70 -11.31 -7.52
N ASP A 192 25.57 -11.71 -8.44
CA ASP A 192 26.90 -12.21 -8.10
C ASP A 192 27.78 -11.14 -7.42
N ILE A 193 27.69 -9.87 -7.90
CA ILE A 193 28.36 -8.75 -7.23
C ILE A 193 27.82 -8.55 -5.81
N LEU A 194 26.48 -8.56 -5.64
CA LEU A 194 25.85 -8.39 -4.32
C LEU A 194 26.23 -9.50 -3.36
N ILE A 195 26.27 -10.76 -3.82
CA ILE A 195 26.71 -11.93 -3.04
C ILE A 195 28.17 -11.78 -2.62
N ALA A 196 29.05 -11.39 -3.55
CA ALA A 196 30.46 -11.17 -3.23
C ALA A 196 30.62 -10.05 -2.17
N LYS A 197 29.88 -8.94 -2.29
CA LYS A 197 29.91 -7.84 -1.34
C LYS A 197 29.37 -8.23 0.03
N ALA A 198 28.29 -9.00 0.07
CA ALA A 198 27.76 -9.55 1.33
C ALA A 198 28.78 -10.46 2.02
N ALA A 199 29.53 -11.28 1.27
CA ALA A 199 30.61 -12.10 1.79
C ALA A 199 31.79 -11.27 2.35
N GLU A 200 32.02 -10.06 1.82
CA GLU A 200 32.99 -9.09 2.35
C GLU A 200 32.48 -8.36 3.63
N GLY A 201 31.24 -8.61 4.06
CA GLY A 201 30.65 -7.98 5.23
C GLY A 201 29.85 -6.71 4.95
N VAL A 202 29.62 -6.33 3.68
CA VAL A 202 28.78 -5.21 3.30
C VAL A 202 27.32 -5.55 3.58
N GLU A 203 26.56 -4.65 4.22
CA GLU A 203 25.14 -4.84 4.43
C GLU A 203 24.38 -4.69 3.10
N VAL A 204 23.71 -5.75 2.64
CA VAL A 204 22.95 -5.71 1.37
C VAL A 204 21.46 -5.90 1.64
N ARG A 205 20.66 -4.96 1.15
CA ARG A 205 19.20 -5.01 1.18
C ARG A 205 18.65 -4.85 -0.21
N LEU A 206 17.72 -5.72 -0.59
CA LEU A 206 17.06 -5.73 -1.88
C LEU A 206 15.55 -5.70 -1.69
N ILE A 207 14.90 -4.68 -2.23
CA ILE A 207 13.44 -4.60 -2.34
C ILE A 207 13.07 -4.77 -3.81
N TYR A 208 12.10 -5.64 -4.09
CA TYR A 208 11.57 -5.83 -5.44
C TYR A 208 10.05 -5.92 -5.40
N ASP A 209 9.39 -5.43 -6.46
CA ASP A 209 7.94 -5.59 -6.57
C ASP A 209 7.60 -7.04 -6.93
N ASP A 210 6.80 -7.68 -6.09
CA ASP A 210 6.50 -9.12 -6.24
C ASP A 210 5.71 -9.43 -7.52
N PHE A 211 4.84 -8.53 -7.96
CA PHE A 211 4.10 -8.69 -9.21
C PHE A 211 4.97 -8.37 -10.43
N GLY A 212 5.74 -7.28 -10.36
CA GLY A 212 6.64 -6.90 -11.45
C GLY A 212 7.69 -7.97 -11.75
N SER A 213 8.17 -8.65 -10.71
CA SER A 213 9.21 -9.69 -10.81
C SER A 213 8.65 -11.12 -10.89
N LEU A 214 7.30 -11.30 -10.88
CA LEU A 214 6.64 -12.61 -10.75
C LEU A 214 7.05 -13.63 -11.81
N LEU A 215 7.21 -13.19 -13.06
CA LEU A 215 7.54 -14.06 -14.18
C LEU A 215 9.05 -14.17 -14.44
N GLY A 216 9.83 -13.18 -14.03
CA GLY A 216 11.26 -13.06 -14.32
C GLY A 216 12.17 -13.49 -13.17
N LEU A 217 11.66 -13.57 -11.92
CA LEU A 217 12.45 -13.86 -10.73
C LEU A 217 12.06 -15.20 -10.12
N PRO A 218 12.79 -16.29 -10.42
CA PRO A 218 12.52 -17.59 -9.84
C PRO A 218 12.84 -17.61 -8.34
N LYS A 219 12.15 -18.47 -7.59
CA LYS A 219 12.29 -18.57 -6.13
C LYS A 219 13.71 -18.97 -5.70
N ASP A 220 14.39 -19.79 -6.45
CA ASP A 220 15.76 -20.23 -6.17
C ASP A 220 16.78 -19.07 -6.28
N PHE A 221 16.51 -18.07 -7.16
CA PHE A 221 17.30 -16.84 -7.20
C PHE A 221 17.25 -16.10 -5.86
N VAL A 222 16.04 -15.89 -5.32
CA VAL A 222 15.86 -15.23 -4.02
C VAL A 222 16.50 -16.04 -2.90
N VAL A 223 16.29 -17.35 -2.89
CA VAL A 223 16.92 -18.26 -1.90
C VAL A 223 18.44 -18.19 -1.95
N ARG A 224 19.03 -18.09 -3.15
CA ARG A 224 20.50 -17.92 -3.32
C ARG A 224 20.98 -16.63 -2.67
N MET A 225 20.26 -15.52 -2.87
CA MET A 225 20.58 -14.24 -2.27
C MET A 225 20.46 -14.27 -0.73
N GLU A 226 19.40 -14.85 -0.21
CA GLU A 226 19.16 -14.97 1.23
C GLU A 226 20.21 -15.85 1.92
N ARG A 227 20.67 -16.95 1.28
CA ARG A 227 21.79 -17.78 1.76
C ARG A 227 23.09 -17.01 1.86
N ALA A 228 23.26 -15.98 1.06
CA ALA A 228 24.40 -15.05 1.14
C ALA A 228 24.17 -13.92 2.16
N HIS A 229 23.18 -14.04 3.05
CA HIS A 229 22.81 -13.04 4.05
C HIS A 229 22.31 -11.71 3.49
N ILE A 230 21.87 -11.69 2.23
CA ILE A 230 21.21 -10.54 1.63
C ILE A 230 19.76 -10.51 2.07
N ARG A 231 19.29 -9.38 2.59
CA ARG A 231 17.89 -9.21 2.98
C ARG A 231 17.04 -8.89 1.77
N CYS A 232 16.30 -9.88 1.25
CA CYS A 232 15.35 -9.72 0.15
C CYS A 232 13.94 -9.49 0.69
N ILE A 233 13.27 -8.44 0.24
CA ILE A 233 11.93 -8.06 0.70
C ILE A 233 11.03 -7.86 -0.51
N PRO A 234 10.02 -8.75 -0.73
CA PRO A 234 9.03 -8.53 -1.77
C PRO A 234 8.10 -7.38 -1.37
N PHE A 235 8.01 -6.36 -2.20
CA PHE A 235 7.04 -5.29 -2.03
C PHE A 235 5.66 -5.77 -2.48
N ASN A 236 4.66 -5.60 -1.62
CA ASN A 236 3.27 -5.96 -1.86
C ASN A 236 3.08 -7.39 -2.42
N PRO A 237 3.42 -8.43 -1.63
CA PRO A 237 3.39 -9.83 -2.06
C PRO A 237 2.06 -10.24 -2.68
N VAL A 238 2.13 -10.94 -3.82
CA VAL A 238 0.96 -11.48 -4.51
C VAL A 238 0.52 -12.75 -3.81
N VAL A 239 -0.50 -12.64 -2.96
CA VAL A 239 -1.13 -13.81 -2.35
C VAL A 239 -2.25 -14.27 -3.30
N PRO A 240 -2.18 -15.49 -3.86
CA PRO A 240 -3.25 -16.03 -4.69
C PRO A 240 -4.59 -15.96 -3.94
N LEU A 241 -5.65 -15.49 -4.58
CA LEU A 241 -7.01 -15.30 -4.07
C LEU A 241 -7.27 -14.07 -3.18
N LEU A 242 -6.29 -13.39 -2.59
CA LEU A 242 -6.49 -12.31 -1.62
C LEU A 242 -5.90 -10.96 -2.03
N SER A 243 -5.15 -10.91 -3.13
CA SER A 243 -4.44 -9.70 -3.56
C SER A 243 -5.19 -8.93 -4.64
N LEU A 244 -6.34 -8.34 -4.29
CA LEU A 244 -7.03 -7.37 -5.16
C LEU A 244 -6.44 -5.95 -5.08
N VAL A 245 -5.36 -5.75 -4.33
CA VAL A 245 -4.61 -4.49 -4.31
C VAL A 245 -3.52 -4.52 -5.38
N MET A 246 -3.91 -4.84 -6.62
CA MET A 246 -2.98 -4.89 -7.75
C MET A 246 -2.46 -3.50 -8.19
N ASN A 247 -3.13 -2.43 -7.78
CA ASN A 247 -2.81 -1.06 -8.23
C ASN A 247 -1.68 -0.36 -7.45
N HIS A 248 -1.22 -0.90 -6.32
CA HIS A 248 -0.12 -0.31 -5.56
C HIS A 248 1.16 -1.07 -5.89
N ARG A 249 1.87 -0.61 -6.91
CA ARG A 249 3.14 -1.17 -7.36
C ARG A 249 4.27 -0.20 -7.14
N ASP A 250 5.46 -0.74 -6.90
CA ASP A 250 6.64 0.04 -6.68
C ASP A 250 7.45 0.19 -7.98
N HIS A 251 7.16 1.26 -8.73
CA HIS A 251 7.84 1.56 -9.99
C HIS A 251 9.22 2.22 -9.83
N ARG A 252 9.73 2.31 -8.61
CA ARG A 252 11.03 2.93 -8.36
C ARG A 252 12.16 2.04 -8.85
N LYS A 253 13.27 2.67 -9.25
CA LYS A 253 14.56 2.08 -9.55
C LYS A 253 15.58 2.92 -8.81
N ILE A 254 16.00 2.45 -7.65
CA ILE A 254 16.89 3.18 -6.75
C ILE A 254 18.02 2.24 -6.31
N VAL A 255 19.24 2.73 -6.37
CA VAL A 255 20.41 2.08 -5.76
C VAL A 255 21.10 3.12 -4.89
N VAL A 256 21.32 2.80 -3.63
CA VAL A 256 22.09 3.66 -2.71
C VAL A 256 23.26 2.86 -2.17
N ILE A 257 24.44 3.41 -2.28
CA ILE A 257 25.70 2.77 -1.90
C ILE A 257 26.41 3.64 -0.85
N ASP A 258 26.71 3.04 0.29
CA ASP A 258 27.39 3.67 1.43
C ASP A 258 26.76 5.01 1.89
N GLY A 259 25.49 5.25 1.55
CA GLY A 259 24.82 6.53 1.80
C GLY A 259 25.44 7.74 1.05
N LYS A 260 26.35 7.49 0.08
CA LYS A 260 27.14 8.53 -0.60
C LYS A 260 26.83 8.63 -2.09
N VAL A 261 26.57 7.50 -2.73
CA VAL A 261 26.26 7.44 -4.17
C VAL A 261 24.87 6.88 -4.35
N ALA A 262 24.05 7.55 -5.15
CA ALA A 262 22.70 7.08 -5.45
C ALA A 262 22.45 7.12 -6.95
N TYR A 263 21.78 6.09 -7.46
CA TYR A 263 21.24 6.02 -8.82
C TYR A 263 19.73 5.98 -8.73
N THR A 264 19.07 6.75 -9.57
CA THR A 264 17.62 6.76 -9.69
C THR A 264 17.23 6.95 -11.14
N GLY A 265 16.14 6.30 -11.56
CA GLY A 265 15.66 6.39 -12.92
C GLY A 265 14.36 5.62 -13.11
N GLY A 266 13.85 5.53 -14.34
CA GLY A 266 12.66 4.74 -14.60
C GLY A 266 12.08 4.91 -15.95
#